data_f891d8a5893b1a9058859385a8432a87
#
_entry.id   f891d8a5893b1a9058859385a8432a87
#
_cell.length_a   1.000
_cell.length_b   1.000
_cell.length_c   1.000
_cell.angle_alpha   90.00
_cell.angle_beta   90.00
_cell.angle_gamma   90.00
#
_symmetry.space_group_name_H-M   'P 1'
#
loop_
_entity.id
_entity.type
_entity.pdbx_description
1 polymer ?
#
loop_
_entity_poly.entity_id
_entity_poly.type
_entity_poly.pdbx_seq_one_letter_code
_entity_poly.pdbx_strand_id
1 'polypeptide(L)'
;TPSNLKIRSLTDSDLKNLENLHQKAYKYHLHQIKNAEYFSKLKSLNHEFYGLFQDGQLLVSAILAINESELNMEIVDFVTHPDFRGQNLSYYLVQDIKGQMNIYGCKTLYTMVRATSYGLNITFSKHGFVLAGTLTNNCMVRDAMESMNVWYYKEK
;
A
#
# COMPACT_ATOMS: atom_id res chain seq x y z
N THR A 1 -8.14 14.22 8.88
CA THR A 1 -6.80 14.33 8.28
C THR A 1 -6.24 15.72 8.57
N PRO A 2 -5.00 15.83 9.06
CA PRO A 2 -4.38 17.14 9.27
C PRO A 2 -4.35 17.97 7.98
N SER A 3 -4.46 19.30 8.14
CA SER A 3 -4.64 20.21 7.00
C SER A 3 -3.44 20.29 6.04
N ASN A 4 -2.25 19.91 6.51
CA ASN A 4 -1.04 19.91 5.68
C ASN A 4 -0.82 18.59 4.92
N LEU A 5 -1.68 17.60 5.12
CA LEU A 5 -1.63 16.33 4.40
C LEU A 5 -2.62 16.36 3.23
N LYS A 6 -2.18 15.84 2.10
CA LYS A 6 -3.03 15.72 0.92
C LYS A 6 -2.95 14.29 0.40
N ILE A 7 -4.11 13.67 0.19
CA ILE A 7 -4.21 12.32 -0.38
C ILE A 7 -4.89 12.44 -1.72
N ARG A 8 -4.29 11.86 -2.74
CA ARG A 8 -4.85 11.84 -4.09
C ARG A 8 -4.34 10.65 -4.88
N SER A 9 -5.03 10.34 -5.98
CA SER A 9 -4.52 9.37 -6.94
C SER A 9 -3.26 9.93 -7.61
N LEU A 10 -2.36 9.03 -7.99
CA LEU A 10 -1.12 9.39 -8.66
C LEU A 10 -1.32 9.36 -10.17
N THR A 11 -0.76 10.34 -10.84
CA THR A 11 -0.75 10.45 -12.30
C THR A 11 0.59 10.00 -12.86
N ASP A 12 0.71 9.95 -14.19
CA ASP A 12 1.97 9.56 -14.82
C ASP A 12 3.12 10.48 -14.44
N SER A 13 2.84 11.76 -14.16
CA SER A 13 3.85 12.71 -13.72
C SER A 13 4.40 12.40 -12.31
N ASP A 14 3.70 11.60 -11.52
CA ASP A 14 4.12 11.20 -10.17
C ASP A 14 5.00 9.95 -10.16
N LEU A 15 5.12 9.23 -11.27
CA LEU A 15 5.78 7.91 -11.28
C LEU A 15 7.25 8.00 -10.90
N LYS A 16 7.93 9.09 -11.23
CA LYS A 16 9.33 9.29 -10.84
C LYS A 16 9.46 9.47 -9.33
N ASN A 17 8.55 10.22 -8.71
CA ASN A 17 8.51 10.38 -7.26
C ASN A 17 8.21 9.05 -6.57
N LEU A 18 7.34 8.24 -7.16
CA LEU A 18 7.01 6.91 -6.66
C LEU A 18 8.24 5.98 -6.72
N GLU A 19 8.97 6.00 -7.83
CA GLU A 19 10.22 5.27 -7.97
C GLU A 19 11.22 5.66 -6.88
N ASN A 20 11.40 6.97 -6.67
CA ASN A 20 12.31 7.49 -5.64
C ASN A 20 11.89 7.04 -4.24
N LEU A 21 10.60 7.06 -3.94
CA LEU A 21 10.08 6.61 -2.65
C LEU A 21 10.37 5.12 -2.42
N HIS A 22 10.16 4.29 -3.42
CA HIS A 22 10.46 2.85 -3.32
C HIS A 22 11.95 2.60 -3.15
N GLN A 23 12.80 3.33 -3.85
CA GLN A 23 14.25 3.21 -3.71
C GLN A 23 14.71 3.56 -2.29
N LYS A 24 14.14 4.60 -1.68
CA LYS A 24 14.47 4.98 -0.30
C LYS A 24 13.98 3.95 0.71
N ALA A 25 12.78 3.40 0.50
CA ALA A 25 12.18 2.45 1.42
C ALA A 25 12.83 1.06 1.33
N TYR A 26 13.26 0.66 0.15
CA TYR A 26 13.77 -0.69 -0.14
C TYR A 26 15.21 -0.70 -0.66
N LYS A 27 16.04 0.20 -0.18
CA LYS A 27 17.41 0.36 -0.67
C LYS A 27 18.28 -0.91 -0.59
N TYR A 28 17.85 -1.91 0.18
CA TYR A 28 18.56 -3.19 0.30
C TYR A 28 17.91 -4.33 -0.49
N HIS A 29 16.81 -4.06 -1.20
CA HIS A 29 16.12 -5.08 -2.01
C HIS A 29 16.64 -5.01 -3.44
N LEU A 30 17.57 -5.91 -3.78
CA LEU A 30 18.21 -5.93 -5.10
C LEU A 30 17.40 -6.69 -6.17
N HIS A 31 16.35 -7.41 -5.78
CA HIS A 31 15.69 -8.37 -6.68
C HIS A 31 14.48 -7.83 -7.44
N GLN A 32 13.95 -6.65 -7.10
CA GLN A 32 12.83 -6.07 -7.82
C GLN A 32 13.08 -4.59 -8.07
N ILE A 33 13.45 -4.28 -9.32
CA ILE A 33 13.57 -2.88 -9.74
C ILE A 33 12.16 -2.37 -10.04
N LYS A 34 11.58 -1.65 -9.08
CA LYS A 34 10.30 -0.96 -9.27
C LYS A 34 10.58 0.44 -9.78
N ASN A 35 10.65 0.57 -11.09
CA ASN A 35 10.90 1.84 -11.76
C ASN A 35 9.61 2.40 -12.39
N ALA A 36 9.70 3.58 -13.01
CA ALA A 36 8.54 4.24 -13.62
C ALA A 36 7.89 3.37 -14.71
N GLU A 37 8.68 2.61 -15.47
CA GLU A 37 8.18 1.69 -16.50
C GLU A 37 7.35 0.56 -15.88
N TYR A 38 7.83 -0.03 -14.79
CA TYR A 38 7.11 -1.06 -14.05
C TYR A 38 5.76 -0.53 -13.56
N PHE A 39 5.73 0.67 -12.95
CA PHE A 39 4.49 1.25 -12.46
C PHE A 39 3.52 1.61 -13.59
N SER A 40 4.04 2.12 -14.71
CA SER A 40 3.21 2.40 -15.89
C SER A 40 2.53 1.13 -16.40
N LYS A 41 3.25 0.01 -16.43
CA LYS A 41 2.68 -1.29 -16.82
C LYS A 41 1.59 -1.74 -15.86
N LEU A 42 1.78 -1.58 -14.54
CA LEU A 42 0.74 -1.93 -13.57
C LEU A 42 -0.53 -1.10 -13.77
N LYS A 43 -0.40 0.19 -14.05
CA LYS A 43 -1.56 1.05 -14.30
C LYS A 43 -2.39 0.57 -15.49
N SER A 44 -1.76 -0.01 -16.49
CA SER A 44 -2.46 -0.58 -17.65
C SER A 44 -3.20 -1.88 -17.32
N LEU A 45 -2.94 -2.50 -16.17
CA LEU A 45 -3.49 -3.79 -15.75
C LEU A 45 -4.54 -3.65 -14.62
N ASN A 46 -5.34 -2.59 -14.67
CA ASN A 46 -6.40 -2.31 -13.69
C ASN A 46 -5.88 -2.12 -12.25
N HIS A 47 -4.76 -1.41 -12.13
CA HIS A 47 -4.21 -0.97 -10.86
C HIS A 47 -4.38 0.53 -10.71
N GLU A 48 -4.77 0.95 -9.51
CA GLU A 48 -4.91 2.36 -9.15
C GLU A 48 -3.86 2.71 -8.10
N PHE A 49 -3.28 3.90 -8.22
CA PHE A 49 -2.18 4.34 -7.38
C PHE A 49 -2.62 5.55 -6.56
N TYR A 50 -2.36 5.51 -5.25
CA TYR A 50 -2.68 6.59 -4.34
C TYR A 50 -1.44 7.01 -3.56
N GLY A 51 -1.37 8.29 -3.25
CA GLY A 51 -0.27 8.85 -2.49
C GLY A 51 -0.74 9.83 -1.43
N LEU A 52 0.03 9.87 -0.33
CA LEU A 52 -0.12 10.86 0.72
C LEU A 52 1.07 11.82 0.62
N PHE A 53 0.75 13.10 0.50
CA PHE A 53 1.73 14.18 0.36
C PHE A 53 1.70 15.08 1.60
N GLN A 54 2.87 15.50 2.02
CA GLN A 54 3.01 16.55 3.02
C GLN A 54 3.92 17.62 2.43
N ASP A 55 3.41 18.86 2.36
CA ASP A 55 4.13 19.99 1.79
C ASP A 55 4.69 19.68 0.39
N GLY A 56 3.91 18.97 -0.43
CA GLY A 56 4.26 18.63 -1.80
C GLY A 56 5.17 17.43 -1.97
N GLN A 57 5.63 16.80 -0.88
CA GLN A 57 6.49 15.63 -0.92
C GLN A 57 5.67 14.35 -0.74
N LEU A 58 5.88 13.37 -1.62
CA LEU A 58 5.24 12.06 -1.51
C LEU A 58 5.89 11.25 -0.40
N LEU A 59 5.13 10.92 0.63
CA LEU A 59 5.63 10.23 1.82
C LEU A 59 5.11 8.82 1.99
N VAL A 60 3.89 8.55 1.52
CA VAL A 60 3.28 7.21 1.59
C VAL A 60 2.60 6.94 0.27
N SER A 61 2.72 5.72 -0.22
CA SER A 61 1.99 5.31 -1.42
C SER A 61 1.38 3.93 -1.25
N ALA A 62 0.30 3.70 -1.99
CA ALA A 62 -0.37 2.40 -2.05
C ALA A 62 -0.78 2.10 -3.48
N ILE A 63 -0.69 0.84 -3.86
CA ILE A 63 -1.14 0.36 -5.16
C ILE A 63 -2.30 -0.60 -4.92
N LEU A 64 -3.42 -0.37 -5.60
CA LEU A 64 -4.63 -1.17 -5.48
C LEU A 64 -4.84 -1.96 -6.76
N ALA A 65 -4.98 -3.27 -6.62
CA ALA A 65 -5.44 -4.14 -7.70
C ALA A 65 -6.95 -4.31 -7.55
N ILE A 66 -7.71 -3.92 -8.57
CA ILE A 66 -9.17 -3.89 -8.49
C ILE A 66 -9.73 -5.03 -9.33
N ASN A 67 -10.52 -5.91 -8.71
CA ASN A 67 -11.24 -6.98 -9.37
C ASN A 67 -12.73 -6.69 -9.31
N GLU A 68 -13.25 -6.07 -10.37
CA GLU A 68 -14.65 -5.66 -10.42
C GLU A 68 -15.61 -6.86 -10.46
N SER A 69 -15.23 -7.94 -11.13
CA SER A 69 -16.09 -9.13 -11.25
C SER A 69 -16.25 -9.85 -9.91
N GLU A 70 -15.23 -9.84 -9.07
CA GLU A 70 -15.25 -10.48 -7.74
C GLU A 70 -15.62 -9.49 -6.63
N LEU A 71 -15.81 -8.22 -6.97
CA LEU A 71 -16.14 -7.14 -6.05
C LEU A 71 -15.11 -6.98 -4.93
N ASN A 72 -13.83 -7.17 -5.24
CA ASN A 72 -12.77 -7.01 -4.25
C ASN A 72 -11.61 -6.16 -4.76
N MET A 73 -10.86 -5.63 -3.80
CA MET A 73 -9.62 -4.90 -4.03
C MET A 73 -8.52 -5.50 -3.17
N GLU A 74 -7.32 -5.53 -3.71
CA GLU A 74 -6.13 -5.88 -2.95
C GLU A 74 -5.19 -4.68 -2.87
N ILE A 75 -4.68 -4.38 -1.67
CA ILE A 75 -3.54 -3.48 -1.54
C ILE A 75 -2.31 -4.32 -1.81
N VAL A 76 -1.76 -4.20 -3.03
CA VAL A 76 -0.64 -5.04 -3.48
C VAL A 76 0.70 -4.46 -3.10
N ASP A 77 0.74 -3.17 -2.76
CA ASP A 77 1.95 -2.49 -2.33
C ASP A 77 1.56 -1.36 -1.39
N PHE A 78 2.37 -1.16 -0.35
CA PHE A 78 2.15 -0.09 0.62
C PHE A 78 3.52 0.30 1.17
N VAL A 79 3.93 1.54 0.94
CA VAL A 79 5.28 1.98 1.29
C VAL A 79 5.23 3.34 1.97
N THR A 80 6.03 3.50 3.03
CA THR A 80 6.20 4.75 3.77
C THR A 80 7.66 5.20 3.68
N HIS A 81 7.86 6.49 3.45
CA HIS A 81 9.21 7.10 3.47
C HIS A 81 9.88 6.77 4.81
N PRO A 82 11.11 6.23 4.80
CA PRO A 82 11.74 5.75 6.03
C PRO A 82 11.90 6.81 7.12
N ASP A 83 12.12 8.07 6.74
CA ASP A 83 12.32 9.17 7.70
C ASP A 83 11.00 9.65 8.33
N PHE A 84 9.86 9.17 7.82
CA PHE A 84 8.54 9.61 8.27
C PHE A 84 7.73 8.47 8.91
N ARG A 85 8.36 7.34 9.16
CA ARG A 85 7.73 6.24 9.89
C ARG A 85 7.47 6.65 11.34
N GLY A 86 6.42 6.09 11.95
CA GLY A 86 6.05 6.41 13.32
C GLY A 86 5.27 7.71 13.48
N GLN A 87 4.90 8.38 12.39
CA GLN A 87 4.10 9.62 12.43
C GLN A 87 2.63 9.38 12.10
N ASN A 88 2.19 8.13 12.09
CA ASN A 88 0.79 7.74 11.85
C ASN A 88 0.28 8.10 10.44
N LEU A 89 1.16 8.34 9.48
CA LEU A 89 0.76 8.74 8.13
C LEU A 89 0.03 7.63 7.39
N SER A 90 0.47 6.39 7.55
CA SER A 90 -0.17 5.23 6.93
C SER A 90 -1.63 5.08 7.33
N TYR A 91 -1.98 5.47 8.56
CA TYR A 91 -3.35 5.43 9.05
C TYR A 91 -4.30 6.24 8.16
N TYR A 92 -3.88 7.45 7.77
CA TYR A 92 -4.72 8.33 6.94
C TYR A 92 -4.89 7.78 5.52
N LEU A 93 -3.85 7.17 4.96
CA LEU A 93 -3.95 6.58 3.63
C LEU A 93 -4.87 5.35 3.61
N VAL A 94 -4.77 4.49 4.62
CA VAL A 94 -5.69 3.33 4.74
C VAL A 94 -7.14 3.81 4.91
N GLN A 95 -7.36 4.86 5.69
CA GLN A 95 -8.68 5.45 5.85
C GLN A 95 -9.27 5.88 4.51
N ASP A 96 -8.47 6.56 3.69
CA ASP A 96 -8.89 6.99 2.36
C ASP A 96 -9.19 5.81 1.44
N ILE A 97 -8.35 4.78 1.46
CA ILE A 97 -8.54 3.58 0.63
C ILE A 97 -9.85 2.88 0.99
N LYS A 98 -10.20 2.79 2.25
CA LYS A 98 -11.50 2.24 2.67
C LYS A 98 -12.66 3.02 2.05
N GLY A 99 -12.54 4.34 1.99
CA GLY A 99 -13.53 5.20 1.34
C GLY A 99 -13.65 4.94 -0.15
N GLN A 100 -12.58 4.51 -0.82
CA GLN A 100 -12.60 4.22 -2.25
C GLN A 100 -13.37 2.94 -2.59
N MET A 101 -13.57 2.04 -1.63
CA MET A 101 -14.30 0.79 -1.88
C MET A 101 -15.67 1.03 -2.50
N ASN A 102 -16.40 2.02 -2.00
CA ASN A 102 -17.73 2.35 -2.53
C ASN A 102 -17.66 2.88 -3.96
N ILE A 103 -16.62 3.65 -4.28
CA ILE A 103 -16.44 4.23 -5.62
C ILE A 103 -16.21 3.13 -6.65
N TYR A 104 -15.43 2.11 -6.29
CA TYR A 104 -15.14 0.98 -7.17
C TYR A 104 -16.18 -0.15 -7.08
N GLY A 105 -17.18 -0.01 -6.20
CA GLY A 105 -18.20 -1.04 -6.00
C GLY A 105 -17.68 -2.30 -5.32
N CYS A 106 -16.56 -2.22 -4.64
CA CYS A 106 -15.94 -3.36 -3.99
C CYS A 106 -16.51 -3.59 -2.58
N LYS A 107 -16.68 -4.86 -2.22
CA LYS A 107 -17.22 -5.27 -0.91
C LYS A 107 -16.15 -5.76 0.03
N THR A 108 -15.01 -6.21 -0.48
CA THR A 108 -13.90 -6.73 0.32
C THR A 108 -12.62 -6.05 -0.10
N LEU A 109 -11.83 -5.65 0.90
CA LEU A 109 -10.49 -5.11 0.74
C LEU A 109 -9.54 -6.01 1.52
N TYR A 110 -8.48 -6.48 0.89
CA TYR A 110 -7.53 -7.36 1.57
C TYR A 110 -6.09 -6.97 1.22
N THR A 111 -5.17 -7.45 2.05
CA THR A 111 -3.75 -7.17 1.86
C THR A 111 -2.90 -8.23 2.55
N MET A 112 -1.66 -8.37 2.10
CA MET A 112 -0.67 -9.20 2.76
C MET A 112 0.45 -8.29 3.26
N VAL A 113 0.80 -8.43 4.54
CA VAL A 113 1.80 -7.60 5.20
C VAL A 113 2.84 -8.50 5.83
N ARG A 114 4.13 -8.15 5.67
CA ARG A 114 5.21 -8.87 6.35
C ARG A 114 4.90 -8.91 7.85
N ALA A 115 4.99 -10.09 8.45
CA ALA A 115 4.70 -10.24 9.89
C ALA A 115 5.58 -9.36 10.76
N THR A 116 6.79 -9.02 10.29
CA THR A 116 7.74 -8.14 10.98
C THR A 116 7.45 -6.65 10.82
N SER A 117 6.52 -6.26 9.95
CA SER A 117 6.12 -4.86 9.78
C SER A 117 5.08 -4.48 10.83
N TYR A 118 5.52 -4.36 12.08
CA TYR A 118 4.62 -4.19 13.23
C TYR A 118 3.72 -2.96 13.10
N GLY A 119 4.27 -1.82 12.71
CA GLY A 119 3.49 -0.59 12.57
C GLY A 119 2.37 -0.71 11.56
N LEU A 120 2.63 -1.34 10.41
CA LEU A 120 1.61 -1.50 9.38
C LEU A 120 0.54 -2.52 9.80
N ASN A 121 0.93 -3.63 10.46
CA ASN A 121 -0.04 -4.58 11.00
C ASN A 121 -0.96 -3.90 12.01
N ILE A 122 -0.42 -3.05 12.89
CA ILE A 122 -1.21 -2.28 13.85
C ILE A 122 -2.18 -1.34 13.12
N THR A 123 -1.73 -0.69 12.06
CA THR A 123 -2.56 0.23 11.27
C THR A 123 -3.79 -0.50 10.71
N PHE A 124 -3.60 -1.66 10.11
CA PHE A 124 -4.73 -2.43 9.58
C PHE A 124 -5.67 -2.90 10.69
N SER A 125 -5.14 -3.35 11.81
CA SER A 125 -5.94 -3.73 12.97
C SER A 125 -6.80 -2.57 13.47
N LYS A 126 -6.23 -1.38 13.58
CA LYS A 126 -6.96 -0.17 14.02
C LYS A 126 -8.09 0.23 13.06
N HIS A 127 -7.95 -0.11 11.78
CA HIS A 127 -8.98 0.19 10.78
C HIS A 127 -10.08 -0.86 10.71
N GLY A 128 -10.10 -1.82 11.63
CA GLY A 128 -11.13 -2.86 11.67
C GLY A 128 -10.89 -4.01 10.71
N PHE A 129 -9.69 -4.13 10.15
CA PHE A 129 -9.32 -5.31 9.39
C PHE A 129 -9.22 -6.50 10.33
N VAL A 130 -9.56 -7.67 9.80
CA VAL A 130 -9.51 -8.94 10.53
C VAL A 130 -8.33 -9.75 9.99
N LEU A 131 -7.55 -10.33 10.91
CA LEU A 131 -6.46 -11.22 10.52
C LEU A 131 -7.04 -12.55 10.05
N ALA A 132 -6.88 -12.85 8.77
CA ALA A 132 -7.36 -14.10 8.19
C ALA A 132 -6.43 -15.27 8.49
N GLY A 133 -5.13 -14.97 8.60
CA GLY A 133 -4.13 -16.00 8.86
C GLY A 133 -2.73 -15.49 8.58
N THR A 134 -1.75 -16.35 8.81
CA THR A 134 -0.35 -16.08 8.54
C THR A 134 0.20 -17.12 7.59
N LEU A 135 0.76 -16.67 6.47
CA LEU A 135 1.44 -17.52 5.49
C LEU A 135 2.90 -17.65 5.93
N THR A 136 3.25 -18.80 6.48
CA THR A 136 4.58 -19.02 7.04
C THR A 136 5.61 -19.16 5.92
N ASN A 137 6.75 -18.42 6.06
CA ASN A 137 7.86 -18.47 5.10
C ASN A 137 7.40 -18.29 3.64
N ASN A 138 6.51 -17.32 3.41
CA ASN A 138 5.85 -17.14 2.12
C ASN A 138 6.57 -16.16 1.19
N CYS A 139 7.44 -15.31 1.72
CA CYS A 139 8.07 -14.24 0.96
C CYS A 139 9.56 -14.16 1.24
N MET A 140 10.36 -14.07 0.17
CA MET A 140 11.81 -13.90 0.28
C MET A 140 12.14 -12.42 0.44
N VAL A 141 12.80 -12.07 1.55
CA VAL A 141 13.27 -10.72 1.82
C VAL A 141 14.71 -10.80 2.30
N ARG A 142 15.63 -10.08 1.62
CA ARG A 142 17.06 -10.06 1.97
C ARG A 142 17.64 -11.47 2.13
N ASP A 143 17.35 -12.34 1.17
CA ASP A 143 17.79 -13.74 1.16
C ASP A 143 17.27 -14.59 2.33
N ALA A 144 16.26 -14.10 3.05
CA ALA A 144 15.60 -14.84 4.12
C ALA A 144 14.11 -14.97 3.83
N MET A 145 13.52 -16.12 4.16
CA MET A 145 12.08 -16.31 4.04
C MET A 145 11.37 -15.63 5.21
N GLU A 146 10.36 -14.85 4.88
CA GLU A 146 9.53 -14.17 5.89
C GLU A 146 8.08 -14.61 5.81
N SER A 147 7.40 -14.55 6.96
CA SER A 147 5.96 -14.83 7.04
C SER A 147 5.16 -13.59 6.67
N MET A 148 3.99 -13.79 6.07
CA MET A 148 3.08 -12.73 5.67
C MET A 148 1.76 -12.88 6.42
N ASN A 149 1.29 -11.79 7.00
CA ASN A 149 -0.05 -11.73 7.59
C ASN A 149 -1.06 -11.32 6.52
N VAL A 150 -2.19 -12.01 6.47
CA VAL A 150 -3.28 -11.70 5.57
C VAL A 150 -4.37 -10.99 6.34
N TRP A 151 -4.70 -9.76 5.94
CA TRP A 151 -5.72 -8.94 6.57
C TRP A 151 -6.86 -8.69 5.57
N TYR A 152 -8.10 -8.67 6.05
CA TYR A 152 -9.23 -8.31 5.20
C TYR A 152 -10.21 -7.40 5.94
N TYR A 153 -10.92 -6.59 5.16
CA TYR A 153 -11.97 -5.71 5.61
C TYR A 153 -13.17 -5.89 4.70
N LYS A 154 -14.36 -6.06 5.28
CA LYS A 154 -15.61 -6.17 4.52
C LYS A 154 -16.47 -4.96 4.78
N GLU A 155 -16.99 -4.38 3.70
CA GLU A 155 -18.00 -3.33 3.76
C GLU A 155 -19.29 -3.89 4.35
N LYS A 156 -19.88 -3.16 5.28
CA LYS A 156 -21.13 -3.58 5.92
C LYS A 156 -22.35 -3.25 5.08
#